data_dd700c6843d72d0bc5c5a0971ed1f181
#
_entry.id   dd700c6843d72d0bc5c5a0971ed1f181
#
_cell.length_a   1.000
_cell.length_b   1.000
_cell.length_c   1.000
_cell.angle_alpha   90.00
_cell.angle_beta   90.00
_cell.angle_gamma   90.00
#
_symmetry.space_group_name_H-M   'P 1'
#
loop_
_entity.id
_entity.type
_entity.pdbx_description
1 polymer ?
#
loop_
_entity_poly.entity_id
_entity_poly.type
_entity_poly.pdbx_seq_one_letter_code
_entity_poly.pdbx_strand_id
1 'polypeptide(L)'
;ANRIIQTATDALGTLHAVVNNAGILRDRIFHNMSVDEWKAVIDVHLNGSFYMARAAAAIFRSEERGAFVHMTSTSGLIGNLGQANYSAAKLGLTALSKSIALDMQKFNVRSNCIAPFAWSRMIGSIPTDTPEQQARVAKIQQMTPNKIAPLAVYLLSDQAKDVNAQVFAVRNNEIF
;
A
#
# COMPACT_ATOMS: atom_id res chain seq x y z
N ALA A 1 -7.98 0.80 14.62
CA ALA A 1 -8.25 1.84 13.62
C ALA A 1 -8.91 3.06 14.27
N ASN A 2 -10.10 2.94 14.87
CA ASN A 2 -10.84 4.08 15.43
C ASN A 2 -9.99 4.95 16.38
N ARG A 3 -9.22 4.33 17.29
CA ARG A 3 -8.34 5.08 18.21
C ARG A 3 -7.26 5.88 17.47
N ILE A 4 -6.69 5.34 16.37
CA ILE A 4 -5.68 6.04 15.57
C ILE A 4 -6.30 7.27 14.90
N ILE A 5 -7.46 7.11 14.28
CA ILE A 5 -8.20 8.20 13.64
C ILE A 5 -8.59 9.26 14.67
N GLN A 6 -9.13 8.85 15.82
CA GLN A 6 -9.49 9.78 16.91
C GLN A 6 -8.28 10.57 17.41
N THR A 7 -7.14 9.89 17.67
CA THR A 7 -5.91 10.56 18.08
C THR A 7 -5.46 11.61 17.05
N ALA A 8 -5.57 11.31 15.75
CA ALA A 8 -5.21 12.25 14.70
C ALA A 8 -6.17 13.46 14.68
N THR A 9 -7.48 13.23 14.79
CA THR A 9 -8.46 14.32 14.80
C THR A 9 -8.38 15.17 16.06
N ASP A 10 -8.12 14.57 17.22
CA ASP A 10 -7.92 15.32 18.48
C ASP A 10 -6.69 16.22 18.41
N ALA A 11 -5.63 15.79 17.75
CA ALA A 11 -4.39 16.54 17.63
C ALA A 11 -4.40 17.58 16.51
N LEU A 12 -5.11 17.34 15.41
CA LEU A 12 -5.02 18.13 14.17
C LEU A 12 -6.34 18.83 13.80
N GLY A 13 -7.42 18.59 14.55
CA GLY A 13 -8.75 19.14 14.30
C GLY A 13 -9.55 18.33 13.28
N THR A 14 -8.93 17.85 12.21
CA THR A 14 -9.58 17.03 11.18
C THR A 14 -8.58 16.10 10.49
N LEU A 15 -9.06 15.30 9.55
CA LEU A 15 -8.27 14.35 8.77
C LEU A 15 -8.59 14.51 7.28
N HIS A 16 -7.55 14.66 6.44
CA HIS A 16 -7.71 14.86 4.99
C HIS A 16 -7.18 13.69 4.16
N ALA A 17 -6.28 12.89 4.73
CA ALA A 17 -5.60 11.83 4.01
C ALA A 17 -5.26 10.62 4.89
N VAL A 18 -5.25 9.44 4.27
CA VAL A 18 -4.76 8.20 4.90
C VAL A 18 -3.83 7.47 3.95
N VAL A 19 -2.65 7.11 4.45
CA VAL A 19 -1.73 6.20 3.75
C VAL A 19 -1.74 4.85 4.47
N ASN A 20 -2.26 3.82 3.82
CA ASN A 20 -2.22 2.45 4.31
C ASN A 20 -0.92 1.78 3.86
N ASN A 21 0.10 1.87 4.72
CA ASN A 21 1.46 1.40 4.45
C ASN A 21 1.92 0.23 5.34
N ALA A 22 1.23 -0.04 6.45
CA ALA A 22 1.58 -1.13 7.35
C ALA A 22 1.65 -2.48 6.62
N GLY A 23 2.66 -3.29 6.94
CA GLY A 23 2.83 -4.56 6.28
C GLY A 23 3.83 -5.48 6.95
N ILE A 24 3.65 -6.78 6.71
CA ILE A 24 4.53 -7.86 7.15
C ILE A 24 4.71 -8.86 6.03
N LEU A 25 5.74 -9.69 6.11
CA LEU A 25 5.91 -10.88 5.28
C LEU A 25 5.86 -12.16 6.12
N ARG A 26 5.26 -13.19 5.57
CA ARG A 26 5.28 -14.57 6.05
C ARG A 26 5.37 -15.47 4.81
N ASP A 27 6.52 -15.38 4.12
CA ASP A 27 6.75 -16.06 2.86
C ASP A 27 6.92 -17.56 3.12
N ARG A 28 6.19 -18.36 2.36
CA ARG A 28 6.20 -19.82 2.41
C ARG A 28 5.71 -20.39 1.09
N ILE A 29 6.36 -21.42 0.60
CA ILE A 29 5.86 -22.19 -0.56
C ILE A 29 4.43 -22.67 -0.26
N PHE A 30 3.53 -22.54 -1.22
CA PHE A 30 2.09 -22.66 -1.03
C PHE A 30 1.63 -23.90 -0.26
N HIS A 31 2.13 -25.08 -0.63
CA HIS A 31 1.73 -26.34 0.03
C HIS A 31 2.24 -26.48 1.48
N ASN A 32 3.19 -25.64 1.90
CA ASN A 32 3.72 -25.61 3.26
C ASN A 32 3.23 -24.39 4.06
N MET A 33 2.45 -23.49 3.43
CA MET A 33 1.96 -22.29 4.09
C MET A 33 0.91 -22.66 5.15
N SER A 34 1.15 -22.25 6.38
CA SER A 34 0.19 -22.45 7.47
C SER A 34 -0.98 -21.46 7.38
N VAL A 35 -2.10 -21.84 8.00
CA VAL A 35 -3.27 -20.97 8.13
C VAL A 35 -2.91 -19.70 8.93
N ASP A 36 -2.02 -19.79 9.90
CA ASP A 36 -1.60 -18.63 10.71
C ASP A 36 -0.72 -17.67 9.91
N GLU A 37 0.19 -18.17 9.07
CA GLU A 37 0.96 -17.34 8.14
C GLU A 37 0.05 -16.63 7.13
N TRP A 38 -0.97 -17.32 6.62
CA TRP A 38 -1.98 -16.73 5.77
C TRP A 38 -2.76 -15.62 6.49
N LYS A 39 -3.38 -15.94 7.63
CA LYS A 39 -4.19 -15.00 8.41
C LYS A 39 -3.42 -13.76 8.82
N ALA A 40 -2.19 -13.92 9.35
CA ALA A 40 -1.38 -12.80 9.80
C ALA A 40 -1.14 -11.78 8.68
N VAL A 41 -0.88 -12.23 7.44
CA VAL A 41 -0.64 -11.34 6.31
C VAL A 41 -1.94 -10.68 5.83
N ILE A 42 -3.03 -11.45 5.70
CA ILE A 42 -4.35 -10.91 5.35
C ILE A 42 -4.82 -9.87 6.36
N ASP A 43 -4.66 -10.15 7.66
CA ASP A 43 -5.12 -9.27 8.74
C ASP A 43 -4.38 -7.92 8.74
N VAL A 44 -3.06 -7.93 8.54
CA VAL A 44 -2.30 -6.68 8.54
C VAL A 44 -2.55 -5.88 7.25
N HIS A 45 -2.44 -6.53 6.08
CA HIS A 45 -2.46 -5.82 4.81
C HIS A 45 -3.87 -5.45 4.34
N LEU A 46 -4.80 -6.42 4.32
CA LEU A 46 -6.14 -6.22 3.77
C LEU A 46 -7.11 -5.73 4.84
N ASN A 47 -7.27 -6.50 5.92
CA ASN A 47 -8.21 -6.14 6.99
C ASN A 47 -7.78 -4.85 7.70
N GLY A 48 -6.49 -4.67 7.99
CA GLY A 48 -5.95 -3.45 8.59
C GLY A 48 -6.22 -2.21 7.74
N SER A 49 -6.00 -2.30 6.42
CA SER A 49 -6.30 -1.21 5.49
C SER A 49 -7.80 -0.92 5.38
N PHE A 50 -8.64 -1.96 5.37
CA PHE A 50 -10.09 -1.81 5.42
C PHE A 50 -10.53 -1.08 6.70
N TYR A 51 -10.04 -1.49 7.87
CA TYR A 51 -10.41 -0.86 9.14
C TYR A 51 -10.01 0.60 9.21
N MET A 52 -8.82 0.95 8.72
CA MET A 52 -8.35 2.34 8.67
C MET A 52 -9.17 3.18 7.70
N ALA A 53 -9.39 2.67 6.48
CA ALA A 53 -10.18 3.35 5.48
C ALA A 53 -11.63 3.55 5.94
N ARG A 54 -12.25 2.50 6.51
CA ARG A 54 -13.62 2.56 7.02
C ARG A 54 -13.78 3.58 8.17
N ALA A 55 -12.79 3.67 9.06
CA ALA A 55 -12.81 4.65 10.16
C ALA A 55 -12.67 6.09 9.65
N ALA A 56 -11.82 6.34 8.65
CA ALA A 56 -11.63 7.67 8.06
C ALA A 56 -12.79 8.08 7.13
N ALA A 57 -13.45 7.12 6.49
CA ALA A 57 -14.49 7.39 5.49
C ALA A 57 -15.66 8.23 6.02
N ALA A 58 -16.02 8.10 7.30
CA ALA A 58 -17.08 8.88 7.91
C ALA A 58 -16.72 10.38 7.95
N ILE A 59 -15.47 10.70 8.28
CA ILE A 59 -14.95 12.06 8.32
C ILE A 59 -14.89 12.62 6.89
N PHE A 60 -14.26 11.90 5.97
CA PHE A 60 -14.12 12.31 4.57
C PHE A 60 -15.47 12.55 3.90
N ARG A 61 -16.47 11.72 4.23
CA ARG A 61 -17.83 11.91 3.74
C ARG A 61 -18.46 13.20 4.26
N SER A 62 -18.31 13.50 5.56
CA SER A 62 -18.90 14.73 6.16
C SER A 62 -18.20 15.99 5.70
N GLU A 63 -16.89 15.91 5.44
CA GLU A 63 -16.06 17.03 4.95
C GLU A 63 -16.17 17.21 3.42
N GLU A 64 -16.80 16.25 2.71
CA GLU A 64 -16.84 16.14 1.25
C GLU A 64 -15.44 16.28 0.61
N ARG A 65 -14.45 15.75 1.30
CA ARG A 65 -13.05 15.82 0.92
C ARG A 65 -12.24 14.70 1.57
N GLY A 66 -11.36 14.06 0.80
CA GLY A 66 -10.42 13.09 1.36
C GLY A 66 -9.64 12.33 0.29
N ALA A 67 -8.51 11.77 0.70
CA ALA A 67 -7.72 10.93 -0.18
C ALA A 67 -7.14 9.71 0.55
N PHE A 68 -7.22 8.57 -0.10
CA PHE A 68 -6.56 7.34 0.31
C PHE A 68 -5.42 7.00 -0.64
N VAL A 69 -4.29 6.59 -0.09
CA VAL A 69 -3.23 5.90 -0.81
C VAL A 69 -2.98 4.55 -0.14
N HIS A 70 -3.12 3.48 -0.92
CA HIS A 70 -2.89 2.12 -0.46
C HIS A 70 -1.61 1.57 -1.07
N MET A 71 -0.71 1.08 -0.22
CA MET A 71 0.54 0.48 -0.70
C MET A 71 0.27 -0.98 -1.12
N THR A 72 0.03 -1.18 -2.42
CA THR A 72 -0.09 -2.51 -3.03
C THR A 72 1.30 -3.09 -3.35
N SER A 73 1.42 -3.98 -4.32
CA SER A 73 2.69 -4.59 -4.74
C SER A 73 2.58 -5.15 -6.15
N THR A 74 3.69 -5.17 -6.88
CA THR A 74 3.80 -5.95 -8.12
C THR A 74 3.54 -7.44 -7.87
N SER A 75 3.89 -7.98 -6.69
CA SER A 75 3.54 -9.36 -6.31
C SER A 75 2.02 -9.59 -6.30
N GLY A 76 1.22 -8.59 -5.95
CA GLY A 76 -0.24 -8.67 -6.05
C GLY A 76 -0.74 -8.67 -7.49
N LEU A 77 -0.05 -7.95 -8.39
CA LEU A 77 -0.48 -7.81 -9.78
C LEU A 77 -0.12 -9.02 -10.65
N ILE A 78 1.04 -9.63 -10.41
CA ILE A 78 1.58 -10.71 -11.27
C ILE A 78 1.90 -12.02 -10.52
N GLY A 79 1.73 -12.05 -9.19
CA GLY A 79 2.15 -13.18 -8.35
C GLY A 79 3.65 -13.14 -8.01
N ASN A 80 4.04 -13.89 -6.98
CA ASN A 80 5.44 -14.12 -6.62
C ASN A 80 5.59 -15.46 -5.87
N LEU A 81 6.72 -16.12 -6.08
CA LEU A 81 7.02 -17.39 -5.45
C LEU A 81 7.02 -17.28 -3.93
N GLY A 82 6.32 -18.20 -3.26
CA GLY A 82 6.22 -18.21 -1.79
C GLY A 82 5.37 -17.13 -1.17
N GLN A 83 4.68 -16.31 -1.95
CA GLN A 83 3.91 -15.16 -1.49
C GLN A 83 2.41 -15.25 -1.78
N ALA A 84 1.81 -16.43 -1.72
CA ALA A 84 0.39 -16.60 -2.00
C ALA A 84 -0.50 -15.73 -1.09
N ASN A 85 -0.19 -15.67 0.21
CA ASN A 85 -0.87 -14.81 1.19
C ASN A 85 -0.68 -13.32 0.89
N TYR A 86 0.57 -12.92 0.64
CA TYR A 86 0.92 -11.52 0.37
C TYR A 86 0.34 -11.03 -0.97
N SER A 87 0.46 -11.84 -2.02
CA SER A 87 -0.09 -11.54 -3.35
C SER A 87 -1.62 -11.40 -3.31
N ALA A 88 -2.31 -12.32 -2.62
CA ALA A 88 -3.75 -12.24 -2.42
C ALA A 88 -4.16 -10.97 -1.66
N ALA A 89 -3.48 -10.65 -0.55
CA ALA A 89 -3.75 -9.45 0.22
C ALA A 89 -3.55 -8.16 -0.60
N LYS A 90 -2.45 -8.09 -1.38
CA LYS A 90 -2.10 -6.90 -2.17
C LYS A 90 -3.00 -6.71 -3.39
N LEU A 91 -3.45 -7.80 -4.03
CA LEU A 91 -4.46 -7.70 -5.08
C LEU A 91 -5.83 -7.35 -4.50
N GLY A 92 -6.22 -7.96 -3.38
CA GLY A 92 -7.43 -7.61 -2.64
C GLY A 92 -7.47 -6.14 -2.22
N LEU A 93 -6.32 -5.60 -1.80
CA LEU A 93 -6.18 -4.18 -1.47
C LEU A 93 -6.37 -3.27 -2.70
N THR A 94 -5.92 -3.70 -3.87
CA THR A 94 -6.14 -2.99 -5.13
C THR A 94 -7.64 -2.94 -5.48
N ALA A 95 -8.34 -4.06 -5.33
CA ALA A 95 -9.79 -4.13 -5.53
C ALA A 95 -10.55 -3.27 -4.52
N LEU A 96 -10.17 -3.32 -3.24
CA LEU A 96 -10.74 -2.49 -2.17
C LEU A 96 -10.60 -1.00 -2.50
N SER A 97 -9.41 -0.56 -2.93
CA SER A 97 -9.16 0.84 -3.31
C SER A 97 -10.08 1.31 -4.43
N LYS A 98 -10.26 0.48 -5.47
CA LYS A 98 -11.16 0.80 -6.59
C LYS A 98 -12.62 0.89 -6.14
N SER A 99 -13.07 0.00 -5.27
CA SER A 99 -14.42 0.04 -4.71
C SER A 99 -14.64 1.29 -3.86
N ILE A 100 -13.68 1.66 -3.00
CA ILE A 100 -13.73 2.90 -2.23
C ILE A 100 -13.83 4.11 -3.16
N ALA A 101 -13.03 4.13 -4.23
CA ALA A 101 -13.03 5.22 -5.21
C ALA A 101 -14.41 5.41 -5.86
N LEU A 102 -15.11 4.32 -6.20
CA LEU A 102 -16.44 4.36 -6.79
C LEU A 102 -17.50 4.80 -5.76
N ASP A 103 -17.49 4.21 -4.57
CA ASP A 103 -18.49 4.48 -3.52
C ASP A 103 -18.43 5.90 -2.99
N MET A 104 -17.20 6.46 -2.92
CA MET A 104 -16.93 7.73 -2.27
C MET A 104 -16.74 8.91 -3.25
N GLN A 105 -16.76 8.68 -4.55
CA GLN A 105 -16.55 9.70 -5.58
C GLN A 105 -17.51 10.90 -5.44
N LYS A 106 -18.78 10.64 -5.12
CA LYS A 106 -19.78 11.71 -4.95
C LYS A 106 -19.52 12.64 -3.76
N PHE A 107 -18.60 12.27 -2.88
CA PHE A 107 -18.14 13.07 -1.74
C PHE A 107 -16.73 13.65 -1.99
N ASN A 108 -16.27 13.73 -3.23
CA ASN A 108 -14.92 14.19 -3.58
C ASN A 108 -13.79 13.43 -2.87
N VAL A 109 -14.02 12.16 -2.54
CA VAL A 109 -13.03 11.29 -1.91
C VAL A 109 -12.38 10.42 -2.96
N ARG A 110 -11.06 10.44 -3.00
CA ARG A 110 -10.25 9.69 -3.96
C ARG A 110 -9.54 8.52 -3.29
N SER A 111 -9.32 7.46 -4.04
CA SER A 111 -8.58 6.29 -3.55
C SER A 111 -7.71 5.72 -4.66
N ASN A 112 -6.40 5.70 -4.43
CA ASN A 112 -5.41 5.22 -5.39
C ASN A 112 -4.45 4.22 -4.75
N CYS A 113 -3.77 3.44 -5.57
CA CYS A 113 -2.77 2.47 -5.14
C CYS A 113 -1.38 2.83 -5.67
N ILE A 114 -0.35 2.57 -4.85
CA ILE A 114 1.04 2.55 -5.28
C ILE A 114 1.57 1.12 -5.12
N ALA A 115 2.14 0.56 -6.18
CA ALA A 115 2.91 -0.68 -6.17
C ALA A 115 4.41 -0.33 -6.20
N PRO A 116 5.05 -0.16 -5.02
CA PRO A 116 6.42 0.31 -4.95
C PRO A 116 7.40 -0.81 -5.24
N PHE A 117 8.50 -0.45 -5.91
CA PHE A 117 9.70 -1.26 -5.99
C PHE A 117 10.84 -0.49 -5.32
N ALA A 118 11.05 -0.73 -4.03
CA ALA A 118 12.04 -0.02 -3.23
C ALA A 118 12.80 -0.97 -2.31
N TRP A 119 14.09 -0.69 -2.11
CA TRP A 119 14.90 -1.39 -1.13
C TRP A 119 14.36 -1.15 0.28
N SER A 120 14.14 -2.24 0.99
CA SER A 120 13.68 -2.18 2.38
C SER A 120 14.26 -3.33 3.18
N ARG A 121 14.11 -3.30 4.49
CA ARG A 121 14.47 -4.42 5.38
C ARG A 121 13.78 -5.72 4.98
N MET A 122 12.62 -5.64 4.33
CA MET A 122 11.86 -6.79 3.85
C MET A 122 12.55 -7.51 2.66
N ILE A 123 13.40 -6.80 1.90
CA ILE A 123 14.11 -7.32 0.72
C ILE A 123 15.57 -7.70 1.07
N GLY A 124 16.02 -7.36 2.29
CA GLY A 124 17.42 -7.54 2.72
C GLY A 124 17.91 -8.99 2.85
N SER A 125 17.07 -9.97 2.57
CA SER A 125 17.41 -11.42 2.59
C SER A 125 17.84 -11.99 1.23
N ILE A 126 18.06 -11.14 0.21
CA ILE A 126 18.54 -11.62 -1.10
C ILE A 126 19.96 -12.15 -0.94
N PRO A 127 20.26 -13.38 -1.39
CA PRO A 127 21.61 -13.94 -1.37
C PRO A 127 22.62 -13.05 -2.11
N THR A 128 23.85 -12.98 -1.59
CA THR A 128 24.95 -12.20 -2.16
C THR A 128 26.22 -13.04 -2.34
N ASP A 129 26.04 -14.33 -2.61
CA ASP A 129 27.14 -15.31 -2.67
C ASP A 129 27.92 -15.22 -3.97
N THR A 130 27.36 -14.65 -5.05
CA THR A 130 28.04 -14.50 -6.33
C THR A 130 28.21 -13.04 -6.74
N PRO A 131 29.20 -12.70 -7.60
CA PRO A 131 29.39 -11.35 -8.11
C PRO A 131 28.15 -10.78 -8.82
N GLU A 132 27.40 -11.61 -9.55
CA GLU A 132 26.19 -11.22 -10.24
C GLU A 132 25.07 -10.87 -9.24
N GLN A 133 24.94 -11.64 -8.17
CA GLN A 133 23.98 -11.37 -7.08
C GLN A 133 24.35 -10.07 -6.37
N GLN A 134 25.63 -9.85 -6.07
CA GLN A 134 26.12 -8.59 -5.47
C GLN A 134 25.83 -7.39 -6.36
N ALA A 135 26.10 -7.47 -7.67
CA ALA A 135 25.82 -6.41 -8.62
C ALA A 135 24.31 -6.11 -8.72
N ARG A 136 23.47 -7.15 -8.67
CA ARG A 136 22.01 -7.03 -8.64
C ARG A 136 21.54 -6.31 -7.38
N VAL A 137 22.04 -6.74 -6.21
CA VAL A 137 21.69 -6.12 -4.91
C VAL A 137 22.12 -4.67 -4.88
N ALA A 138 23.32 -4.32 -5.35
CA ALA A 138 23.80 -2.95 -5.42
C ALA A 138 22.89 -2.03 -6.26
N LYS A 139 22.33 -2.54 -7.37
CA LYS A 139 21.35 -1.80 -8.18
C LYS A 139 20.02 -1.61 -7.43
N ILE A 140 19.54 -2.65 -6.74
CA ILE A 140 18.27 -2.59 -6.01
C ILE A 140 18.39 -1.64 -4.80
N GLN A 141 19.55 -1.58 -4.13
CA GLN A 141 19.82 -0.66 -3.01
C GLN A 141 19.69 0.81 -3.38
N GLN A 142 19.88 1.16 -4.66
CA GLN A 142 19.67 2.53 -5.15
C GLN A 142 18.18 2.92 -5.25
N MET A 143 17.30 1.95 -5.21
CA MET A 143 15.84 2.18 -5.24
C MET A 143 15.35 2.49 -3.83
N THR A 144 15.67 3.66 -3.33
CA THR A 144 15.37 4.06 -1.96
C THR A 144 13.89 4.43 -1.77
N PRO A 145 13.32 4.25 -0.55
CA PRO A 145 11.92 4.58 -0.27
C PRO A 145 11.54 6.04 -0.51
N ASN A 146 12.49 6.98 -0.37
CA ASN A 146 12.24 8.41 -0.64
C ASN A 146 11.84 8.69 -2.09
N LYS A 147 12.10 7.80 -3.03
CA LYS A 147 11.66 7.93 -4.42
C LYS A 147 10.18 7.59 -4.62
N ILE A 148 9.57 6.95 -3.64
CA ILE A 148 8.13 6.62 -3.63
C ILE A 148 7.30 7.74 -3.02
N ALA A 149 7.84 8.40 -1.98
CA ALA A 149 7.13 9.41 -1.21
C ALA A 149 6.57 10.58 -2.04
N PRO A 150 7.26 11.14 -3.04
CA PRO A 150 6.73 12.23 -3.86
C PRO A 150 5.41 11.89 -4.54
N LEU A 151 5.26 10.67 -5.09
CA LEU A 151 4.00 10.24 -5.69
C LEU A 151 2.90 10.11 -4.65
N ALA A 152 3.19 9.58 -3.47
CA ALA A 152 2.21 9.50 -2.39
C ALA A 152 1.72 10.90 -1.98
N VAL A 153 2.62 11.86 -1.81
CA VAL A 153 2.29 13.26 -1.50
C VAL A 153 1.44 13.88 -2.62
N TYR A 154 1.83 13.70 -3.88
CA TYR A 154 1.07 14.18 -5.02
C TYR A 154 -0.36 13.63 -5.04
N LEU A 155 -0.53 12.32 -4.90
CA LEU A 155 -1.84 11.66 -4.92
C LEU A 155 -2.75 12.10 -3.75
N LEU A 156 -2.19 12.54 -2.65
CA LEU A 156 -2.93 13.07 -1.49
C LEU A 156 -3.24 14.56 -1.61
N SER A 157 -2.57 15.29 -2.50
CA SER A 157 -2.75 16.73 -2.69
C SER A 157 -3.93 17.06 -3.62
N ASP A 158 -4.38 18.32 -3.60
CA ASP A 158 -5.43 18.83 -4.49
C ASP A 158 -4.98 18.86 -5.97
N GLN A 159 -3.68 18.80 -6.25
CA GLN A 159 -3.15 18.72 -7.61
C GLN A 159 -3.56 17.43 -8.32
N ALA A 160 -3.85 16.38 -7.55
CA ALA A 160 -4.32 15.09 -8.06
C ALA A 160 -5.84 14.93 -8.03
N LYS A 161 -6.61 16.02 -8.04
CA LYS A 161 -8.09 15.99 -7.91
C LYS A 161 -8.78 15.11 -8.95
N ASP A 162 -8.21 14.99 -10.14
CA ASP A 162 -8.75 14.19 -11.23
C ASP A 162 -8.16 12.76 -11.30
N VAL A 163 -7.30 12.39 -10.32
CA VAL A 163 -6.67 11.07 -10.25
C VAL A 163 -7.39 10.20 -9.23
N ASN A 164 -8.18 9.24 -9.70
CA ASN A 164 -8.96 8.34 -8.85
C ASN A 164 -8.97 6.92 -9.41
N ALA A 165 -9.07 5.92 -8.53
CA ALA A 165 -9.12 4.49 -8.86
C ALA A 165 -7.88 3.94 -9.60
N GLN A 166 -6.75 4.66 -9.58
CA GLN A 166 -5.55 4.29 -10.33
C GLN A 166 -4.60 3.41 -9.51
N VAL A 167 -3.76 2.67 -10.23
CA VAL A 167 -2.68 1.86 -9.67
C VAL A 167 -1.38 2.26 -10.36
N PHE A 168 -0.45 2.81 -9.61
CA PHE A 168 0.85 3.24 -10.10
C PHE A 168 1.94 2.29 -9.64
N ALA A 169 2.65 1.69 -10.57
CA ALA A 169 3.91 1.02 -10.24
C ALA A 169 5.05 2.05 -10.23
N VAL A 170 5.87 2.03 -9.18
CA VAL A 170 6.98 2.97 -9.03
C VAL A 170 8.28 2.20 -8.82
N ARG A 171 9.23 2.45 -9.68
CA ARG A 171 10.56 1.86 -9.61
C ARG A 171 11.62 2.93 -9.86
N ASN A 172 12.43 3.22 -8.85
CA ASN A 172 13.43 4.27 -8.91
C ASN A 172 12.80 5.65 -9.25
N ASN A 173 13.08 6.22 -10.41
CA ASN A 173 12.52 7.49 -10.90
C ASN A 173 11.45 7.29 -11.98
N GLU A 174 10.96 6.06 -12.16
CA GLU A 174 9.98 5.69 -13.17
C GLU A 174 8.62 5.42 -12.53
N ILE A 175 7.56 5.91 -13.16
CA ILE A 175 6.16 5.68 -12.77
C ILE A 175 5.45 5.07 -13.99
N PHE A 176 4.73 3.96 -13.74
CA PHE A 176 4.01 3.20 -14.76
C PHE A 176 2.53 3.10 -14.42
#